data_8e52e043066042e09bfea1a59523e57c
#
_entry.id   8e52e043066042e09bfea1a59523e57c
#
_cell.length_a   1.000
_cell.length_b   1.000
_cell.length_c   1.000
_cell.angle_alpha   90.00
_cell.angle_beta   90.00
_cell.angle_gamma   90.00
#
_symmetry.space_group_name_H-M   'P 1'
#
loop_
_entity.id
_entity.type
_entity.pdbx_description
1 polymer ?
#
loop_
_entity_poly.entity_id
_entity_poly.type
_entity_poly.pdbx_seq_one_letter_code
_entity_poly.pdbx_strand_id
1 'polypeptide(L)'
;MTKDQSNIPNVAEILAGVLRNIDPKLQPLLLAKLERLAAQRYRTWASDHPDPAAKEGLLACADREEEIAGRVESLEPNASAIQARLLSDHPELLDLNRTLFEGRPLKVQFAMQADGERAGAAAWKAYAAGASDPSVQKLLQSCSPLEQANADFLQTLL
;
A
#
# COMPACT_ATOMS: atom_id res chain seq x y z
N MET A 1 -15.65 -7.05 19.40
CA MET A 1 -14.49 -6.66 20.25
C MET A 1 -13.78 -5.50 19.60
N THR A 2 -13.73 -4.38 20.26
CA THR A 2 -12.89 -3.25 19.82
C THR A 2 -11.43 -3.62 20.06
N LYS A 3 -10.59 -3.50 19.02
CA LYS A 3 -9.15 -3.67 19.16
C LYS A 3 -8.60 -2.62 20.13
N ASP A 4 -7.72 -3.05 21.02
CA ASP A 4 -7.10 -2.17 22.01
C ASP A 4 -6.38 -1.01 21.32
N GLN A 5 -6.74 0.22 21.68
CA GLN A 5 -6.15 1.43 21.12
C GLN A 5 -4.72 1.68 21.61
N SER A 6 -4.31 1.02 22.70
CA SER A 6 -2.96 1.14 23.27
C SER A 6 -1.90 0.39 22.47
N ASN A 7 -2.30 -0.55 21.61
CA ASN A 7 -1.39 -1.37 20.81
C ASN A 7 -1.65 -1.17 19.32
N ILE A 8 -1.19 -0.03 18.78
CA ILE A 8 -1.29 0.28 17.35
C ILE A 8 -0.15 -0.42 16.63
N PRO A 9 -0.43 -1.34 15.67
CA PRO A 9 0.62 -2.01 14.91
C PRO A 9 1.41 -1.02 14.06
N ASN A 10 2.71 -1.24 13.98
CA ASN A 10 3.54 -0.55 12.99
C ASN A 10 3.44 -1.29 11.65
N VAL A 11 2.62 -0.78 10.75
CA VAL A 11 2.36 -1.38 9.43
C VAL A 11 3.64 -1.50 8.63
N ALA A 12 4.51 -0.47 8.66
CA ALA A 12 5.79 -0.48 7.95
C ALA A 12 6.70 -1.62 8.41
N GLU A 13 6.80 -1.86 9.72
CA GLU A 13 7.60 -2.97 10.27
C GLU A 13 7.04 -4.33 9.91
N ILE A 14 5.71 -4.48 9.93
CA ILE A 14 5.04 -5.73 9.56
C ILE A 14 5.32 -6.06 8.10
N LEU A 15 5.15 -5.09 7.20
CA LEU A 15 5.42 -5.27 5.77
C LEU A 15 6.90 -5.54 5.50
N ALA A 16 7.81 -4.81 6.15
CA ALA A 16 9.24 -5.06 6.03
C ALA A 16 9.61 -6.49 6.48
N GLY A 17 8.96 -6.98 7.53
CA GLY A 17 9.12 -8.36 8.01
C GLY A 17 8.72 -9.40 6.98
N VAL A 18 7.60 -9.20 6.30
CA VAL A 18 7.13 -10.06 5.21
C VAL A 18 8.10 -10.00 4.01
N LEU A 19 8.46 -8.80 3.58
CA LEU A 19 9.32 -8.59 2.41
C LEU A 19 10.71 -9.22 2.57
N ARG A 20 11.26 -9.26 3.78
CA ARG A 20 12.57 -9.90 4.04
C ARG A 20 12.61 -11.38 3.65
N ASN A 21 11.47 -12.07 3.64
CA ASN A 21 11.36 -13.48 3.29
C ASN A 21 11.06 -13.70 1.79
N ILE A 22 10.97 -12.64 1.01
CA ILE A 22 10.66 -12.67 -0.42
C ILE A 22 11.93 -12.37 -1.22
N ASP A 23 12.14 -13.10 -2.33
CA ASP A 23 13.23 -12.78 -3.28
C ASP A 23 13.17 -11.28 -3.63
N PRO A 24 14.29 -10.54 -3.46
CA PRO A 24 14.34 -9.11 -3.74
C PRO A 24 13.81 -8.72 -5.11
N LYS A 25 13.97 -9.58 -6.13
CA LYS A 25 13.46 -9.35 -7.48
C LYS A 25 11.92 -9.36 -7.56
N LEU A 26 11.27 -10.05 -6.64
CA LEU A 26 9.81 -10.21 -6.61
C LEU A 26 9.14 -9.25 -5.63
N GLN A 27 9.89 -8.60 -4.75
CA GLN A 27 9.35 -7.67 -3.75
C GLN A 27 8.53 -6.53 -4.37
N PRO A 28 8.96 -5.86 -5.45
CA PRO A 28 8.15 -4.82 -6.07
C PRO A 28 6.78 -5.32 -6.55
N LEU A 29 6.72 -6.54 -7.10
CA LEU A 29 5.44 -7.12 -7.56
C LEU A 29 4.52 -7.46 -6.39
N LEU A 30 5.06 -7.95 -5.29
CA LEU A 30 4.25 -8.16 -4.09
C LEU A 30 3.72 -6.84 -3.54
N LEU A 31 4.58 -5.82 -3.43
CA LEU A 31 4.15 -4.51 -2.97
C LEU A 31 3.07 -3.93 -3.89
N ALA A 32 3.22 -4.02 -5.20
CA ALA A 32 2.19 -3.60 -6.16
C ALA A 32 0.84 -4.31 -5.91
N LYS A 33 0.85 -5.58 -5.56
CA LYS A 33 -0.38 -6.29 -5.20
C LYS A 33 -0.98 -5.77 -3.89
N LEU A 34 -0.16 -5.43 -2.93
CA LEU A 34 -0.61 -4.81 -1.67
C LEU A 34 -1.21 -3.42 -1.91
N GLU A 35 -0.70 -2.65 -2.89
CA GLU A 35 -1.32 -1.37 -3.29
C GLU A 35 -2.73 -1.56 -3.83
N ARG A 36 -2.98 -2.61 -4.61
CA ARG A 36 -4.35 -2.93 -5.06
C ARG A 36 -5.28 -3.28 -3.89
N LEU A 37 -4.78 -3.97 -2.88
CA LEU A 37 -5.54 -4.23 -1.66
C LEU A 37 -5.78 -2.94 -0.86
N ALA A 38 -4.82 -2.05 -0.81
CA ALA A 38 -4.97 -0.72 -0.22
C ALA A 38 -6.02 0.11 -0.97
N ALA A 39 -6.04 0.06 -2.31
CA ALA A 39 -7.07 0.73 -3.11
C ALA A 39 -8.49 0.27 -2.72
N GLN A 40 -8.68 -1.02 -2.50
CA GLN A 40 -9.97 -1.55 -2.03
C GLN A 40 -10.33 -1.00 -0.65
N ARG A 41 -9.36 -0.90 0.25
CA ARG A 41 -9.54 -0.33 1.59
C ARG A 41 -9.97 1.14 1.51
N TYR A 42 -9.32 1.94 0.68
CA TYR A 42 -9.69 3.34 0.43
C TYR A 42 -11.13 3.46 -0.10
N ARG A 43 -11.54 2.58 -1.02
CA ARG A 43 -12.92 2.57 -1.54
C ARG A 43 -13.94 2.23 -0.47
N THR A 44 -13.62 1.29 0.43
CA THR A 44 -14.48 0.96 1.57
C THR A 44 -14.63 2.16 2.50
N TRP A 45 -13.53 2.82 2.86
CA TRP A 45 -13.58 4.03 3.68
C TRP A 45 -14.38 5.16 3.00
N ALA A 46 -14.19 5.34 1.69
CA ALA A 46 -14.95 6.33 0.93
C ALA A 46 -16.46 6.04 0.94
N SER A 47 -16.84 4.78 0.76
CA SER A 47 -18.23 4.36 0.79
C SER A 47 -18.93 4.71 2.11
N ASP A 48 -18.21 4.54 3.22
CA ASP A 48 -18.77 4.69 4.57
C ASP A 48 -18.59 6.09 5.16
N HIS A 49 -17.78 6.95 4.53
CA HIS A 49 -17.47 8.27 5.07
C HIS A 49 -18.62 9.25 4.88
N PRO A 50 -19.03 10.00 5.93
CA PRO A 50 -20.16 10.93 5.85
C PRO A 50 -19.85 12.23 5.11
N ASP A 51 -18.57 12.68 5.07
CA ASP A 51 -18.17 13.92 4.42
C ASP A 51 -17.89 13.69 2.93
N PRO A 52 -18.62 14.37 2.01
CA PRO A 52 -18.41 14.24 0.57
C PRO A 52 -17.00 14.60 0.09
N ALA A 53 -16.38 15.62 0.67
CA ALA A 53 -15.03 16.04 0.30
C ALA A 53 -13.98 14.99 0.71
N ALA A 54 -14.11 14.41 1.91
CA ALA A 54 -13.26 13.32 2.34
C ALA A 54 -13.46 12.06 1.48
N LYS A 55 -14.70 11.75 1.11
CA LYS A 55 -15.04 10.65 0.21
C LYS A 55 -14.33 10.79 -1.14
N GLU A 56 -14.39 11.96 -1.76
CA GLU A 56 -13.71 12.25 -3.02
C GLU A 56 -12.18 12.07 -2.90
N GLY A 57 -11.60 12.61 -1.84
CA GLY A 57 -10.17 12.48 -1.58
C GLY A 57 -9.71 11.04 -1.34
N LEU A 58 -10.51 10.23 -0.64
CA LEU A 58 -10.23 8.80 -0.44
C LEU A 58 -10.31 8.02 -1.75
N LEU A 59 -11.25 8.34 -2.63
CA LEU A 59 -11.32 7.73 -3.96
C LEU A 59 -10.11 8.12 -4.82
N ALA A 60 -9.64 9.36 -4.73
CA ALA A 60 -8.42 9.80 -5.40
C ALA A 60 -7.18 9.05 -4.88
N CYS A 61 -7.13 8.74 -3.57
CA CYS A 61 -6.09 7.87 -3.03
C CYS A 61 -6.17 6.46 -3.63
N ALA A 62 -7.36 5.87 -3.72
CA ALA A 62 -7.53 4.56 -4.35
C ALA A 62 -7.03 4.55 -5.79
N ASP A 63 -7.31 5.59 -6.57
CA ASP A 63 -6.85 5.70 -7.95
C ASP A 63 -5.33 5.78 -8.05
N ARG A 64 -4.66 6.48 -7.11
CA ARG A 64 -3.19 6.52 -7.05
C ARG A 64 -2.59 5.16 -6.72
N GLU A 65 -3.20 4.39 -5.81
CA GLU A 65 -2.76 3.02 -5.52
C GLU A 65 -2.85 2.11 -6.76
N GLU A 66 -3.95 2.18 -7.51
CA GLU A 66 -4.10 1.44 -8.76
C GLU A 66 -3.08 1.88 -9.82
N GLU A 67 -2.79 3.17 -9.89
CA GLU A 67 -1.77 3.73 -10.80
C GLU A 67 -0.38 3.19 -10.46
N ILE A 68 0.01 3.21 -9.18
CA ILE A 68 1.28 2.64 -8.71
C ILE A 68 1.37 1.17 -9.11
N ALA A 69 0.37 0.38 -8.75
CA ALA A 69 0.34 -1.04 -9.07
C ALA A 69 0.48 -1.30 -10.58
N GLY A 70 -0.29 -0.58 -11.39
CA GLY A 70 -0.23 -0.71 -12.86
C GLY A 70 1.13 -0.39 -13.44
N ARG A 71 1.79 0.68 -12.97
CA ARG A 71 3.14 1.04 -13.39
C ARG A 71 4.14 -0.08 -13.11
N VAL A 72 4.15 -0.58 -11.88
CA VAL A 72 5.08 -1.63 -11.45
C VAL A 72 4.82 -2.94 -12.19
N GLU A 73 3.57 -3.35 -12.29
CA GLU A 73 3.17 -4.58 -12.99
C GLU A 73 3.52 -4.53 -14.48
N SER A 74 3.55 -3.34 -15.10
CA SER A 74 3.94 -3.20 -16.51
C SER A 74 5.37 -3.61 -16.80
N LEU A 75 6.23 -3.70 -15.79
CA LEU A 75 7.62 -4.10 -15.92
C LEU A 75 7.82 -5.62 -16.06
N GLU A 76 6.78 -6.42 -15.76
CA GLU A 76 6.85 -7.88 -15.76
C GLU A 76 5.67 -8.48 -16.52
N PRO A 77 5.90 -9.14 -17.68
CA PRO A 77 4.81 -9.72 -18.47
C PRO A 77 3.98 -10.76 -17.71
N ASN A 78 4.59 -11.45 -16.75
CA ASN A 78 3.95 -12.49 -15.94
C ASN A 78 3.52 -11.98 -14.54
N ALA A 79 3.40 -10.68 -14.35
CA ALA A 79 3.14 -10.06 -13.04
C ALA A 79 1.97 -10.72 -12.30
N SER A 80 0.84 -10.88 -12.96
CA SER A 80 -0.37 -11.46 -12.36
C SER A 80 -0.16 -12.88 -11.83
N ALA A 81 0.51 -13.75 -12.61
CA ALA A 81 0.80 -15.12 -12.22
C ALA A 81 1.79 -15.17 -11.04
N ILE A 82 2.81 -14.34 -11.06
CA ILE A 82 3.79 -14.23 -9.97
C ILE A 82 3.11 -13.74 -8.69
N GLN A 83 2.29 -12.71 -8.77
CA GLN A 83 1.54 -12.16 -7.62
C GLN A 83 0.60 -13.22 -7.03
N ALA A 84 -0.12 -13.96 -7.86
CA ALA A 84 -1.01 -15.03 -7.41
C ALA A 84 -0.25 -16.11 -6.63
N ARG A 85 0.93 -16.48 -7.11
CA ARG A 85 1.82 -17.43 -6.42
C ARG A 85 2.31 -16.90 -5.09
N LEU A 86 2.77 -15.65 -5.05
CA LEU A 86 3.23 -15.00 -3.81
C LEU A 86 2.13 -14.97 -2.76
N LEU A 87 0.89 -14.65 -3.13
CA LEU A 87 -0.25 -14.67 -2.21
C LEU A 87 -0.62 -16.09 -1.77
N SER A 88 -0.47 -17.09 -2.64
CA SER A 88 -0.68 -18.50 -2.29
C SER A 88 0.34 -18.96 -1.24
N ASP A 89 1.59 -18.52 -1.39
CA ASP A 89 2.68 -18.84 -0.44
C ASP A 89 2.56 -18.05 0.88
N HIS A 90 1.89 -16.89 0.85
CA HIS A 90 1.71 -15.98 1.99
C HIS A 90 0.23 -15.57 2.15
N PRO A 91 -0.66 -16.54 2.49
CA PRO A 91 -2.10 -16.28 2.54
C PRO A 91 -2.51 -15.25 3.60
N GLU A 92 -1.68 -15.04 4.63
CA GLU A 92 -1.88 -14.02 5.67
C GLU A 92 -1.97 -12.60 5.11
N LEU A 93 -1.39 -12.34 3.93
CA LEU A 93 -1.43 -11.03 3.28
C LEU A 93 -2.83 -10.65 2.82
N LEU A 94 -3.67 -11.63 2.49
CA LEU A 94 -5.07 -11.38 2.10
C LEU A 94 -5.92 -10.91 3.28
N ASP A 95 -5.51 -11.24 4.49
CA ASP A 95 -6.23 -10.92 5.72
C ASP A 95 -5.73 -9.63 6.41
N LEU A 96 -4.77 -8.90 5.83
CA LEU A 96 -4.18 -7.71 6.45
C LEU A 96 -5.24 -6.68 6.84
N ASN A 97 -6.24 -6.45 5.99
CA ASN A 97 -7.30 -5.51 6.32
C ASN A 97 -8.04 -5.91 7.60
N ARG A 98 -8.46 -7.16 7.68
CA ARG A 98 -9.17 -7.71 8.84
C ARG A 98 -8.30 -7.74 10.09
N THR A 99 -7.04 -8.14 9.96
CA THR A 99 -6.15 -8.33 11.13
C THR A 99 -5.58 -7.02 11.67
N LEU A 100 -5.29 -6.06 10.79
CA LEU A 100 -4.66 -4.80 11.19
C LEU A 100 -5.64 -3.63 11.33
N PHE A 101 -6.56 -3.46 10.40
CA PHE A 101 -7.38 -2.24 10.29
C PHE A 101 -8.77 -2.37 10.89
N GLU A 102 -9.52 -3.41 10.51
CA GLU A 102 -10.91 -3.55 10.92
C GLU A 102 -11.11 -3.52 12.44
N GLY A 103 -12.19 -2.87 12.86
CA GLY A 103 -12.54 -2.73 14.28
C GLY A 103 -11.79 -1.65 15.03
N ARG A 104 -10.88 -0.92 14.40
CA ARG A 104 -10.23 0.27 14.96
C ARG A 104 -11.00 1.53 14.62
N PRO A 105 -10.91 2.59 15.45
CA PRO A 105 -11.44 3.90 15.08
C PRO A 105 -10.88 4.37 13.74
N LEU A 106 -11.71 5.03 12.92
CA LEU A 106 -11.34 5.41 11.56
C LEU A 106 -10.09 6.29 11.50
N LYS A 107 -9.95 7.26 12.41
CA LYS A 107 -8.74 8.08 12.50
C LYS A 107 -7.47 7.27 12.78
N VAL A 108 -7.58 6.21 13.58
CA VAL A 108 -6.45 5.29 13.83
C VAL A 108 -6.10 4.53 12.55
N GLN A 109 -7.11 4.06 11.81
CA GLN A 109 -6.89 3.41 10.53
C GLN A 109 -6.19 4.34 9.53
N PHE A 110 -6.62 5.60 9.44
CA PHE A 110 -6.00 6.61 8.59
C PHE A 110 -4.54 6.90 8.99
N ALA A 111 -4.27 7.03 10.28
CA ALA A 111 -2.91 7.24 10.77
C ALA A 111 -1.99 6.06 10.42
N MET A 112 -2.47 4.84 10.61
CA MET A 112 -1.75 3.62 10.24
C MET A 112 -1.47 3.56 8.74
N GLN A 113 -2.45 3.88 7.91
CA GLN A 113 -2.28 3.91 6.45
C GLN A 113 -1.30 5.01 6.04
N ALA A 114 -1.38 6.21 6.60
CA ALA A 114 -0.43 7.29 6.31
C ALA A 114 1.02 6.89 6.59
N ASP A 115 1.26 6.15 7.66
CA ASP A 115 2.60 5.62 7.95
C ASP A 115 3.01 4.56 6.92
N GLY A 116 2.07 3.71 6.50
CA GLY A 116 2.28 2.75 5.41
C GLY A 116 2.64 3.44 4.10
N GLU A 117 1.94 4.50 3.74
CA GLU A 117 2.20 5.29 2.52
C GLU A 117 3.61 5.91 2.54
N ARG A 118 4.03 6.47 3.67
CA ARG A 118 5.40 7.01 3.81
C ARG A 118 6.45 5.93 3.66
N ALA A 119 6.21 4.75 4.22
CA ALA A 119 7.09 3.60 4.05
C ALA A 119 7.11 3.12 2.59
N GLY A 120 5.97 3.11 1.91
CA GLY A 120 5.86 2.81 0.48
C GLY A 120 6.66 3.79 -0.36
N ALA A 121 6.52 5.09 -0.10
CA ALA A 121 7.30 6.13 -0.79
C ALA A 121 8.80 5.89 -0.68
N ALA A 122 9.28 5.53 0.51
CA ALA A 122 10.70 5.20 0.74
C ALA A 122 11.11 3.90 0.03
N ALA A 123 10.23 2.89 0.03
CA ALA A 123 10.48 1.60 -0.62
C ALA A 123 10.64 1.76 -2.13
N TRP A 124 9.78 2.51 -2.80
CA TRP A 124 9.89 2.74 -4.25
C TRP A 124 11.18 3.45 -4.63
N LYS A 125 11.63 4.42 -3.83
CA LYS A 125 12.94 5.05 -4.01
C LYS A 125 14.09 4.05 -3.86
N ALA A 126 14.02 3.16 -2.88
CA ALA A 126 15.04 2.16 -2.64
C ALA A 126 15.10 1.13 -3.79
N TYR A 127 13.96 0.65 -4.27
CA TYR A 127 13.91 -0.25 -5.43
C TYR A 127 14.43 0.44 -6.69
N ALA A 128 14.10 1.71 -6.90
CA ALA A 128 14.64 2.49 -8.01
C ALA A 128 16.17 2.59 -7.95
N ALA A 129 16.72 2.88 -6.79
CA ALA A 129 18.16 2.97 -6.59
C ALA A 129 18.89 1.66 -6.86
N GLY A 130 18.25 0.51 -6.61
CA GLY A 130 18.80 -0.82 -6.87
C GLY A 130 18.62 -1.32 -8.30
N ALA A 131 17.82 -0.66 -9.15
CA ALA A 131 17.59 -1.05 -10.52
C ALA A 131 18.74 -0.58 -11.42
N SER A 132 19.15 -1.42 -12.39
CA SER A 132 20.24 -1.10 -13.32
C SER A 132 19.77 -0.37 -14.59
N ASP A 133 18.51 -0.57 -14.99
CA ASP A 133 17.92 0.07 -16.17
C ASP A 133 17.40 1.47 -15.82
N PRO A 134 17.88 2.54 -16.50
CA PRO A 134 17.40 3.91 -16.22
C PRO A 134 15.90 4.12 -16.41
N SER A 135 15.27 3.42 -17.34
CA SER A 135 13.82 3.53 -17.55
C SER A 135 13.04 2.89 -16.40
N VAL A 136 13.50 1.78 -15.88
CA VAL A 136 12.94 1.12 -14.68
C VAL A 136 13.13 2.00 -13.45
N GLN A 137 14.33 2.56 -13.27
CA GLN A 137 14.60 3.52 -12.18
C GLN A 137 13.61 4.67 -12.19
N LYS A 138 13.42 5.31 -13.34
CA LYS A 138 12.51 6.45 -13.50
C LYS A 138 11.06 6.07 -13.18
N LEU A 139 10.62 4.91 -13.66
CA LEU A 139 9.26 4.43 -13.42
C LEU A 139 9.02 4.15 -11.95
N LEU A 140 9.91 3.41 -11.29
CA LEU A 140 9.79 3.12 -9.86
C LEU A 140 9.85 4.39 -9.01
N GLN A 141 10.76 5.31 -9.34
CA GLN A 141 10.84 6.62 -8.70
C GLN A 141 9.53 7.42 -8.80
N SER A 142 8.82 7.31 -9.92
CA SER A 142 7.57 8.02 -10.16
C SER A 142 6.42 7.55 -9.24
N CYS A 143 6.53 6.40 -8.62
CA CYS A 143 5.55 5.89 -7.67
C CYS A 143 5.62 6.61 -6.31
N SER A 144 6.80 7.03 -5.90
CA SER A 144 7.02 7.65 -4.59
C SER A 144 6.18 8.92 -4.34
N PRO A 145 6.06 9.88 -5.27
CA PRO A 145 5.20 11.06 -5.05
C PRO A 145 3.71 10.72 -4.90
N LEU A 146 3.24 9.64 -5.52
CA LEU A 146 1.84 9.21 -5.40
C LEU A 146 1.55 8.70 -3.98
N GLU A 147 2.46 7.91 -3.42
CA GLU A 147 2.40 7.48 -2.02
C GLU A 147 2.40 8.68 -1.08
N GLN A 148 3.32 9.62 -1.29
CA GLN A 148 3.40 10.81 -0.47
C GLN A 148 2.12 11.65 -0.53
N ALA A 149 1.49 11.77 -1.71
CA ALA A 149 0.21 12.46 -1.87
C ALA A 149 -0.90 11.78 -1.07
N ASN A 150 -0.93 10.45 -1.01
CA ASN A 150 -1.88 9.70 -0.19
C ASN A 150 -1.64 9.96 1.30
N ALA A 151 -0.40 9.91 1.76
CA ALA A 151 -0.04 10.20 3.15
C ALA A 151 -0.46 11.62 3.54
N ASP A 152 -0.17 12.61 2.70
CA ASP A 152 -0.49 14.02 2.93
C ASP A 152 -2.02 14.23 3.02
N PHE A 153 -2.78 13.58 2.13
CA PHE A 153 -4.23 13.65 2.18
C PHE A 153 -4.79 13.04 3.48
N LEU A 154 -4.35 11.84 3.85
CA LEU A 154 -4.78 11.19 5.09
C LEU A 154 -4.47 12.05 6.31
N GLN A 155 -3.32 12.74 6.32
CA GLN A 155 -2.95 13.64 7.41
C GLN A 155 -3.98 14.77 7.59
N THR A 156 -4.65 15.22 6.52
CA THR A 156 -5.70 16.24 6.63
C THR A 156 -6.96 15.74 7.31
N LEU A 157 -7.15 14.42 7.41
CA LEU A 157 -8.32 13.80 8.04
C LEU A 157 -8.09 13.46 9.54
N LEU A 158 -6.90 13.68 10.06
CA LEU A 158 -6.55 13.42 11.45
C LEU A 158 -6.80 14.65 12.31
#